data_2219f2071f93dafa32abe2f50e154314
#
_entry.id   2219f2071f93dafa32abe2f50e154314
#
_cell.length_a   1.000
_cell.length_b   1.000
_cell.length_c   1.000
_cell.angle_alpha   90.00
_cell.angle_beta   90.00
_cell.angle_gamma   90.00
#
_symmetry.space_group_name_H-M   'P 1'
#
loop_
_entity.id
_entity.type
_entity.pdbx_description
1 polymer ?
#
loop_
_entity_poly.entity_id
_entity_poly.type
_entity_poly.pdbx_seq_one_letter_code
_entity_poly.pdbx_strand_id
1 'polypeptide(L)'
;MYALSIYFLIFAFLGWISEVCFAAYKHGKFVNRGFLNGPVCPIYGFGVAGVRFVVGLISNDAVLVVTCFLLPSVLELITGFVLEKVFHNKWWDYSKERWNVGGYICAKFSLIWGLVCIAAVKIIFPLIDSLIAVLPKTATIIVVCVLLATMLVDFIGTIFAVVKMNVRLKAIDALNEKIHSASDKIGQGVADGTLALINAKEKVKSEASIFTKRLVAAFPDMKSKKYRSLNELRESLKKRKEKNTEPAAIENIDNGDGSDAQNA
;
A
#
# COMPACT_ATOMS: atom_id res chain seq x y z
N MET A 1 -23.07 -19.26 -4.79
CA MET A 1 -21.80 -18.74 -5.32
C MET A 1 -21.83 -17.21 -5.47
N TYR A 2 -22.76 -16.60 -6.24
CA TYR A 2 -22.78 -15.12 -6.44
C TYR A 2 -22.90 -14.31 -5.11
N ALA A 3 -23.59 -14.83 -4.10
CA ALA A 3 -23.69 -14.19 -2.79
C ALA A 3 -22.31 -14.01 -2.12
N LEU A 4 -21.43 -15.01 -2.18
CA LEU A 4 -20.06 -14.89 -1.63
C LEU A 4 -19.25 -13.80 -2.34
N SER A 5 -19.46 -13.60 -3.65
CA SER A 5 -18.81 -12.52 -4.39
C SER A 5 -19.31 -11.14 -3.95
N ILE A 6 -20.58 -11.01 -3.58
CA ILE A 6 -21.13 -9.76 -3.01
C ILE A 6 -20.48 -9.48 -1.65
N TYR A 7 -20.42 -10.47 -0.76
CA TYR A 7 -19.70 -10.35 0.52
C TYR A 7 -18.24 -9.94 0.31
N PHE A 8 -17.55 -10.61 -0.62
CA PHE A 8 -16.17 -10.29 -0.97
C PHE A 8 -16.00 -8.81 -1.39
N LEU A 9 -16.83 -8.32 -2.32
CA LEU A 9 -16.73 -6.95 -2.82
C LEU A 9 -17.07 -5.91 -1.74
N ILE A 10 -18.14 -6.12 -0.99
CA ILE A 10 -18.55 -5.21 0.10
C ILE A 10 -17.43 -5.11 1.13
N PHE A 11 -16.89 -6.23 1.60
CA PHE A 11 -15.87 -6.21 2.63
C PHE A 11 -14.48 -5.82 2.11
N ALA A 12 -14.17 -6.03 0.84
CA ALA A 12 -12.98 -5.45 0.23
C ALA A 12 -13.04 -3.91 0.22
N PHE A 13 -14.22 -3.33 -0.02
CA PHE A 13 -14.44 -1.89 0.04
C PHE A 13 -14.46 -1.36 1.49
N LEU A 14 -15.19 -2.00 2.41
CA LEU A 14 -15.21 -1.61 3.82
C LEU A 14 -13.82 -1.73 4.47
N GLY A 15 -13.06 -2.77 4.11
CA GLY A 15 -11.68 -2.94 4.54
C GLY A 15 -10.79 -1.79 4.04
N TRP A 16 -10.97 -1.35 2.81
CA TRP A 16 -10.27 -0.18 2.29
C TRP A 16 -10.63 1.09 3.07
N ILE A 17 -11.91 1.32 3.38
CA ILE A 17 -12.35 2.45 4.21
C ILE A 17 -11.64 2.40 5.56
N SER A 18 -11.61 1.24 6.23
CA SER A 18 -10.96 1.09 7.54
C SER A 18 -9.47 1.42 7.49
N GLU A 19 -8.75 1.01 6.45
CA GLU A 19 -7.34 1.32 6.24
C GLU A 19 -7.10 2.82 5.99
N VAL A 20 -7.96 3.45 5.21
CA VAL A 20 -7.89 4.91 4.96
C VAL A 20 -8.16 5.68 6.25
N CYS A 21 -9.18 5.30 7.03
CA CYS A 21 -9.48 5.91 8.32
C CYS A 21 -8.32 5.76 9.30
N PHE A 22 -7.73 4.56 9.39
CA PHE A 22 -6.56 4.34 10.23
C PHE A 22 -5.36 5.19 9.79
N ALA A 23 -5.12 5.31 8.48
CA ALA A 23 -4.06 6.15 7.96
C ALA A 23 -4.32 7.65 8.23
N ALA A 24 -5.55 8.10 8.07
CA ALA A 24 -5.95 9.47 8.38
C ALA A 24 -5.74 9.80 9.86
N TYR A 25 -6.15 8.89 10.76
CA TYR A 25 -5.92 9.02 12.20
C TYR A 25 -4.42 9.10 12.54
N LYS A 26 -3.59 8.21 11.95
CA LYS A 26 -2.16 8.11 12.25
C LYS A 26 -1.32 9.24 11.63
N HIS A 27 -1.69 9.71 10.45
CA HIS A 27 -0.86 10.62 9.63
C HIS A 27 -1.50 11.98 9.36
N GLY A 28 -2.74 12.24 9.82
CA GLY A 28 -3.45 13.51 9.62
C GLY A 28 -3.80 13.81 8.15
N LYS A 29 -3.76 12.83 7.26
CA LYS A 29 -4.01 13.01 5.82
C LYS A 29 -4.56 11.76 5.17
N PHE A 30 -5.26 11.95 4.04
CA PHE A 30 -5.70 10.85 3.19
C PHE A 30 -4.51 10.10 2.59
N VAL A 31 -4.48 8.78 2.79
CA VAL A 31 -3.54 7.86 2.15
C VAL A 31 -4.31 6.64 1.68
N ASN A 32 -4.30 6.37 0.37
CA ASN A 32 -4.84 5.11 -0.15
C ASN A 32 -3.90 3.96 0.24
N ARG A 33 -4.23 3.23 1.32
CA ARG A 33 -3.45 2.10 1.84
C ARG A 33 -3.80 0.76 1.20
N GLY A 34 -4.71 0.73 0.22
CA GLY A 34 -4.96 -0.49 -0.54
C GLY A 34 -3.73 -0.96 -1.30
N PHE A 35 -3.54 -2.29 -1.40
CA PHE A 35 -2.55 -2.87 -2.33
C PHE A 35 -2.90 -2.49 -3.77
N LEU A 36 -4.17 -2.54 -4.13
CA LEU A 36 -4.71 -2.12 -5.41
C LEU A 36 -4.79 -0.59 -5.52
N ASN A 37 -4.90 -0.08 -6.76
CA ASN A 37 -5.07 1.36 -6.99
C ASN A 37 -6.49 1.83 -6.67
N GLY A 38 -7.49 0.99 -6.93
CA GLY A 38 -8.88 1.23 -6.61
C GLY A 38 -9.16 1.19 -5.10
N PRO A 39 -10.36 1.60 -4.69
CA PRO A 39 -10.79 1.66 -3.30
C PRO A 39 -11.17 0.28 -2.76
N VAL A 40 -10.27 -0.68 -2.83
CA VAL A 40 -10.50 -2.07 -2.40
C VAL A 40 -9.27 -2.69 -1.75
N CYS A 41 -9.49 -3.46 -0.70
CA CYS A 41 -8.50 -4.29 -0.03
C CYS A 41 -8.93 -5.76 -0.08
N PRO A 42 -8.51 -6.54 -1.08
CA PRO A 42 -8.99 -7.91 -1.32
C PRO A 42 -8.87 -8.86 -0.13
N ILE A 43 -7.85 -8.69 0.71
CA ILE A 43 -7.61 -9.55 1.89
C ILE A 43 -8.81 -9.56 2.84
N TYR A 44 -9.47 -8.41 3.03
CA TYR A 44 -10.68 -8.32 3.87
C TYR A 44 -11.86 -9.05 3.22
N GLY A 45 -12.00 -8.91 1.90
CA GLY A 45 -13.02 -9.62 1.13
C GLY A 45 -12.84 -11.14 1.22
N PHE A 46 -11.62 -11.65 1.04
CA PHE A 46 -11.32 -13.08 1.17
C PHE A 46 -11.56 -13.58 2.58
N GLY A 47 -11.12 -12.83 3.60
CA GLY A 47 -11.33 -13.20 5.01
C GLY A 47 -12.81 -13.38 5.33
N VAL A 48 -13.61 -12.38 5.00
CA VAL A 48 -15.04 -12.39 5.32
C VAL A 48 -15.83 -13.39 4.46
N ALA A 49 -15.53 -13.52 3.16
CA ALA A 49 -16.15 -14.54 2.32
C ALA A 49 -15.84 -15.96 2.83
N GLY A 50 -14.62 -16.20 3.31
CA GLY A 50 -14.24 -17.45 3.95
C GLY A 50 -15.04 -17.71 5.24
N VAL A 51 -15.16 -16.71 6.12
CA VAL A 51 -16.00 -16.83 7.32
C VAL A 51 -17.46 -17.11 6.95
N ARG A 52 -18.02 -16.38 5.97
CA ARG A 52 -19.40 -16.58 5.48
C ARG A 52 -19.62 -17.99 4.94
N PHE A 53 -18.63 -18.53 4.25
CA PHE A 53 -18.67 -19.90 3.76
C PHE A 53 -18.72 -20.89 4.91
N VAL A 54 -17.83 -20.77 5.91
CA VAL A 54 -17.78 -21.67 7.09
C VAL A 54 -19.07 -21.58 7.92
N VAL A 55 -19.56 -20.35 8.17
CA VAL A 55 -20.83 -20.13 8.91
C VAL A 55 -22.02 -20.75 8.18
N GLY A 56 -21.99 -20.79 6.85
CA GLY A 56 -23.02 -21.47 6.06
C GLY A 56 -23.00 -23.00 6.15
N LEU A 57 -21.88 -23.57 6.62
CA LEU A 57 -21.74 -25.04 6.78
C LEU A 57 -22.00 -25.51 8.23
N ILE A 58 -21.75 -24.66 9.22
CA ILE A 58 -21.71 -25.06 10.63
C ILE A 58 -22.48 -24.04 11.47
N SER A 59 -23.50 -24.52 12.19
CA SER A 59 -24.37 -23.69 13.04
C SER A 59 -23.90 -23.61 14.51
N ASN A 60 -22.64 -23.96 14.81
CA ASN A 60 -22.11 -23.98 16.16
C ASN A 60 -21.41 -22.65 16.50
N ASP A 61 -21.89 -21.95 17.53
CA ASP A 61 -21.34 -20.66 17.94
C ASP A 61 -19.85 -20.72 18.39
N ALA A 62 -19.44 -21.83 19.02
CA ALA A 62 -18.02 -21.99 19.40
C ALA A 62 -17.11 -22.10 18.16
N VAL A 63 -17.56 -22.84 17.14
CA VAL A 63 -16.83 -22.94 15.86
C VAL A 63 -16.82 -21.60 15.14
N LEU A 64 -17.91 -20.85 15.19
CA LEU A 64 -17.97 -19.49 14.66
C LEU A 64 -16.89 -18.59 15.30
N VAL A 65 -16.83 -18.56 16.63
CA VAL A 65 -15.84 -17.73 17.35
C VAL A 65 -14.42 -18.13 16.94
N VAL A 66 -14.09 -19.42 17.00
CA VAL A 66 -12.76 -19.92 16.60
C VAL A 66 -12.44 -19.53 15.15
N THR A 67 -13.39 -19.67 14.24
CA THR A 67 -13.21 -19.31 12.83
C THR A 67 -12.94 -17.82 12.65
N CYS A 68 -13.66 -16.95 13.37
CA CYS A 68 -13.47 -15.50 13.31
C CYS A 68 -12.08 -15.05 13.75
N PHE A 69 -11.43 -15.78 14.66
CA PHE A 69 -10.06 -15.47 15.09
C PHE A 69 -8.99 -16.11 14.20
N LEU A 70 -9.16 -17.40 13.87
CA LEU A 70 -8.13 -18.15 13.16
C LEU A 70 -8.07 -17.81 11.68
N LEU A 71 -9.21 -17.72 10.98
CA LEU A 71 -9.22 -17.58 9.52
C LEU A 71 -8.62 -16.26 9.06
N PRO A 72 -8.97 -15.08 9.62
CA PRO A 72 -8.30 -13.83 9.26
C PRO A 72 -6.80 -13.84 9.58
N SER A 73 -6.40 -14.42 10.74
CA SER A 73 -5.00 -14.51 11.14
C SER A 73 -4.18 -15.39 10.21
N VAL A 74 -4.71 -16.55 9.81
CA VAL A 74 -4.05 -17.44 8.84
C VAL A 74 -3.96 -16.78 7.47
N LEU A 75 -5.03 -16.09 7.04
CA LEU A 75 -5.03 -15.37 5.77
C LEU A 75 -3.99 -14.25 5.76
N GLU A 76 -3.90 -13.47 6.85
CA GLU A 76 -2.90 -12.40 7.00
C GLU A 76 -1.47 -12.97 6.97
N LEU A 77 -1.22 -14.08 7.68
CA LEU A 77 0.06 -14.79 7.69
C LEU A 77 0.46 -15.26 6.28
N ILE A 78 -0.45 -15.96 5.59
CA ILE A 78 -0.22 -16.47 4.24
C ILE A 78 0.03 -15.30 3.27
N THR A 79 -0.81 -14.27 3.31
CA THR A 79 -0.69 -13.11 2.43
C THR A 79 0.65 -12.40 2.65
N GLY A 80 1.02 -12.13 3.91
CA GLY A 80 2.29 -11.47 4.22
C GLY A 80 3.50 -12.28 3.78
N PHE A 81 3.46 -13.60 4.02
CA PHE A 81 4.52 -14.53 3.60
C PHE A 81 4.64 -14.60 2.07
N VAL A 82 3.52 -14.76 1.35
CA VAL A 82 3.50 -14.84 -0.12
C VAL A 82 3.99 -13.54 -0.74
N LEU A 83 3.51 -12.39 -0.26
CA LEU A 83 3.96 -11.08 -0.77
C LEU A 83 5.47 -10.87 -0.55
N GLU A 84 6.01 -11.25 0.60
CA GLU A 84 7.46 -11.14 0.85
C GLU A 84 8.25 -12.11 -0.04
N LYS A 85 7.77 -13.33 -0.24
CA LYS A 85 8.45 -14.32 -1.10
C LYS A 85 8.44 -13.94 -2.57
N VAL A 86 7.29 -13.46 -3.07
CA VAL A 86 7.11 -13.14 -4.50
C VAL A 86 7.75 -11.79 -4.85
N PHE A 87 7.52 -10.78 -4.03
CA PHE A 87 7.96 -9.42 -4.33
C PHE A 87 9.22 -9.00 -3.57
N HIS A 88 9.73 -9.83 -2.63
CA HIS A 88 10.89 -9.54 -1.79
C HIS A 88 10.73 -8.30 -0.90
N ASN A 89 9.50 -7.84 -0.70
CA ASN A 89 9.14 -6.69 0.10
C ASN A 89 8.14 -7.12 1.18
N LYS A 90 8.45 -6.79 2.43
CA LYS A 90 7.54 -6.96 3.56
C LYS A 90 6.68 -5.72 3.69
N TRP A 91 5.38 -5.83 3.41
CA TRP A 91 4.45 -4.70 3.30
C TRP A 91 4.06 -4.10 4.65
N TRP A 92 4.02 -4.94 5.69
CA TRP A 92 3.87 -4.55 7.09
C TRP A 92 4.82 -5.38 7.95
N ASP A 93 5.10 -4.92 9.17
CA ASP A 93 6.04 -5.58 10.05
C ASP A 93 5.65 -5.43 11.52
N TYR A 94 5.12 -6.50 12.09
CA TYR A 94 4.75 -6.59 13.50
C TYR A 94 5.88 -7.14 14.38
N SER A 95 7.12 -7.18 13.93
CA SER A 95 8.25 -7.75 14.71
C SER A 95 8.46 -7.08 16.05
N LYS A 96 7.97 -5.84 16.22
CA LYS A 96 8.01 -5.09 17.48
C LYS A 96 6.85 -5.40 18.43
N GLU A 97 5.79 -6.04 17.93
CA GLU A 97 4.61 -6.39 18.73
C GLU A 97 4.84 -7.71 19.46
N ARG A 98 4.23 -7.84 20.68
CA ARG A 98 4.34 -9.07 21.46
C ARG A 98 3.58 -10.21 20.77
N TRP A 99 4.12 -11.44 20.90
CA TRP A 99 3.52 -12.67 20.35
C TRP A 99 3.27 -12.57 18.84
N ASN A 100 4.27 -12.05 18.13
CA ASN A 100 4.24 -12.05 16.67
C ASN A 100 4.82 -13.35 16.09
N VAL A 101 4.33 -13.72 14.91
CA VAL A 101 4.86 -14.85 14.14
C VAL A 101 5.55 -14.31 12.89
N GLY A 102 6.87 -14.28 12.91
CA GLY A 102 7.69 -13.78 11.80
C GLY A 102 7.44 -12.31 11.44
N GLY A 103 6.72 -11.55 12.29
CA GLY A 103 6.30 -10.18 12.04
C GLY A 103 5.17 -10.06 11.00
N TYR A 104 4.56 -11.17 10.57
CA TYR A 104 3.43 -11.17 9.65
C TYR A 104 2.09 -10.99 10.38
N ILE A 105 1.95 -11.62 11.55
CA ILE A 105 0.79 -11.53 12.44
C ILE A 105 1.24 -11.29 13.87
N CYS A 106 0.36 -10.77 14.73
CA CYS A 106 0.57 -10.72 16.18
C CYS A 106 -0.76 -10.86 16.93
N ALA A 107 -0.68 -11.36 18.18
CA ALA A 107 -1.86 -11.65 19.00
C ALA A 107 -2.81 -10.45 19.14
N LYS A 108 -2.27 -9.24 19.28
CA LYS A 108 -3.06 -8.00 19.41
C LYS A 108 -3.97 -7.77 18.21
N PHE A 109 -3.42 -7.82 16.99
CA PHE A 109 -4.21 -7.59 15.78
C PHE A 109 -5.10 -8.77 15.44
N SER A 110 -4.67 -10.02 15.69
CA SER A 110 -5.52 -11.20 15.56
C SER A 110 -6.76 -11.11 16.46
N LEU A 111 -6.60 -10.62 17.70
CA LEU A 111 -7.73 -10.40 18.60
C LEU A 111 -8.68 -9.31 18.07
N ILE A 112 -8.15 -8.18 17.59
CA ILE A 112 -8.96 -7.09 17.04
C ILE A 112 -9.75 -7.59 15.81
N TRP A 113 -9.10 -8.27 14.89
CA TRP A 113 -9.75 -8.81 13.68
C TRP A 113 -10.80 -9.87 14.02
N GLY A 114 -10.54 -10.71 15.01
CA GLY A 114 -11.52 -11.69 15.49
C GLY A 114 -12.80 -11.04 16.03
N LEU A 115 -12.66 -10.00 16.87
CA LEU A 115 -13.79 -9.25 17.41
C LEU A 115 -14.58 -8.51 16.32
N VAL A 116 -13.86 -7.83 15.40
CA VAL A 116 -14.48 -7.16 14.24
C VAL A 116 -15.23 -8.17 13.36
N CYS A 117 -14.66 -9.36 13.17
CA CYS A 117 -15.29 -10.42 12.39
C CYS A 117 -16.56 -10.94 13.04
N ILE A 118 -16.57 -11.16 14.35
CA ILE A 118 -17.78 -11.56 15.11
C ILE A 118 -18.87 -10.48 14.98
N ALA A 119 -18.51 -9.21 15.14
CA ALA A 119 -19.44 -8.09 14.95
C ALA A 119 -20.00 -8.06 13.53
N ALA A 120 -19.17 -8.28 12.52
CA ALA A 120 -19.60 -8.35 11.13
C ALA A 120 -20.59 -9.48 10.90
N VAL A 121 -20.34 -10.69 11.43
CA VAL A 121 -21.24 -11.84 11.31
C VAL A 121 -22.59 -11.59 11.98
N LYS A 122 -22.60 -10.99 13.17
CA LYS A 122 -23.84 -10.78 13.94
C LYS A 122 -24.65 -9.57 13.47
N ILE A 123 -24.01 -8.54 12.89
CA ILE A 123 -24.68 -7.28 12.53
C ILE A 123 -24.73 -7.08 11.01
N ILE A 124 -23.59 -7.18 10.32
CA ILE A 124 -23.50 -6.80 8.90
C ILE A 124 -24.03 -7.92 8.00
N PHE A 125 -23.81 -9.20 8.33
CA PHE A 125 -24.29 -10.31 7.50
C PHE A 125 -25.81 -10.30 7.32
N PRO A 126 -26.64 -10.16 8.38
CA PRO A 126 -28.09 -10.07 8.20
C PRO A 126 -28.54 -8.92 7.30
N LEU A 127 -27.84 -7.77 7.37
CA LEU A 127 -28.15 -6.62 6.50
C LEU A 127 -27.82 -6.94 5.04
N ILE A 128 -26.66 -7.57 4.76
CA ILE A 128 -26.28 -7.98 3.42
C ILE A 128 -27.21 -9.04 2.88
N ASP A 129 -27.59 -10.05 3.68
CA ASP A 129 -28.54 -11.10 3.27
C ASP A 129 -29.92 -10.48 2.92
N SER A 130 -30.41 -9.51 3.71
CA SER A 130 -31.62 -8.77 3.41
C SER A 130 -31.52 -7.98 2.11
N LEU A 131 -30.37 -7.32 1.87
CA LEU A 131 -30.11 -6.59 0.61
C LEU A 131 -30.10 -7.55 -0.58
N ILE A 132 -29.42 -8.69 -0.48
CA ILE A 132 -29.34 -9.68 -1.55
C ILE A 132 -30.73 -10.23 -1.89
N ALA A 133 -31.62 -10.38 -0.90
CA ALA A 133 -32.97 -10.88 -1.10
C ALA A 133 -33.87 -9.94 -1.95
N VAL A 134 -33.60 -8.62 -1.90
CA VAL A 134 -34.38 -7.60 -2.63
C VAL A 134 -33.80 -7.30 -4.02
N LEU A 135 -32.50 -7.55 -4.22
CA LEU A 135 -31.83 -7.19 -5.46
C LEU A 135 -32.21 -8.11 -6.64
N PRO A 136 -32.44 -7.55 -7.85
CA PRO A 136 -32.67 -8.35 -9.05
C PRO A 136 -31.43 -9.19 -9.39
N LYS A 137 -31.58 -10.51 -9.34
CA LYS A 137 -30.45 -11.46 -9.46
C LYS A 137 -29.59 -11.21 -10.72
N THR A 138 -30.21 -11.03 -11.88
CA THR A 138 -29.49 -10.85 -13.15
C THR A 138 -28.67 -9.57 -13.16
N ALA A 139 -29.27 -8.45 -12.76
CA ALA A 139 -28.56 -7.17 -12.67
C ALA A 139 -27.41 -7.23 -11.67
N THR A 140 -27.61 -7.86 -10.52
CA THR A 140 -26.60 -8.03 -9.49
C THR A 140 -25.41 -8.86 -10.00
N ILE A 141 -25.66 -9.96 -10.71
CA ILE A 141 -24.60 -10.78 -11.31
C ILE A 141 -23.78 -9.95 -12.31
N ILE A 142 -24.42 -9.17 -13.17
CA ILE A 142 -23.72 -8.31 -14.15
C ILE A 142 -22.81 -7.32 -13.42
N VAL A 143 -23.33 -6.61 -12.42
CA VAL A 143 -22.54 -5.64 -11.62
C VAL A 143 -21.37 -6.32 -10.95
N VAL A 144 -21.57 -7.46 -10.30
CA VAL A 144 -20.52 -8.25 -9.65
C VAL A 144 -19.43 -8.65 -10.65
N CYS A 145 -19.81 -9.16 -11.83
CA CYS A 145 -18.84 -9.53 -12.87
C CYS A 145 -18.02 -8.33 -13.35
N VAL A 146 -18.64 -7.19 -13.57
CA VAL A 146 -17.94 -5.95 -13.98
C VAL A 146 -16.97 -5.49 -12.89
N LEU A 147 -17.41 -5.47 -11.63
CA LEU A 147 -16.55 -5.07 -10.51
C LEU A 147 -15.36 -6.03 -10.30
N LEU A 148 -15.60 -7.34 -10.41
CA LEU A 148 -14.51 -8.33 -10.33
C LEU A 148 -13.54 -8.22 -11.51
N ALA A 149 -14.03 -7.97 -12.72
CA ALA A 149 -13.18 -7.77 -13.90
C ALA A 149 -12.32 -6.51 -13.76
N THR A 150 -12.90 -5.38 -13.34
CA THR A 150 -12.14 -4.14 -13.09
C THR A 150 -11.10 -4.31 -11.98
N MET A 151 -11.45 -5.03 -10.91
CA MET A 151 -10.51 -5.35 -9.83
C MET A 151 -9.37 -6.26 -10.30
N LEU A 152 -9.64 -7.22 -11.18
CA LEU A 152 -8.61 -8.09 -11.77
C LEU A 152 -7.64 -7.27 -12.65
N VAL A 153 -8.13 -6.36 -13.47
CA VAL A 153 -7.30 -5.46 -14.28
C VAL A 153 -6.40 -4.60 -13.39
N ASP A 154 -6.97 -4.02 -12.32
CA ASP A 154 -6.19 -3.24 -11.35
C ASP A 154 -5.14 -4.11 -10.62
N PHE A 155 -5.49 -5.34 -10.26
CA PHE A 155 -4.56 -6.28 -9.62
C PHE A 155 -3.35 -6.58 -10.55
N ILE A 156 -3.61 -6.88 -11.82
CA ILE A 156 -2.55 -7.10 -12.81
C ILE A 156 -1.68 -5.85 -12.95
N GLY A 157 -2.29 -4.66 -13.10
CA GLY A 157 -1.57 -3.40 -13.17
C GLY A 157 -0.71 -3.12 -11.94
N THR A 158 -1.21 -3.47 -10.76
CA THR A 158 -0.47 -3.32 -9.48
C THR A 158 0.72 -4.28 -9.43
N ILE A 159 0.57 -5.54 -9.86
CA ILE A 159 1.71 -6.49 -9.96
C ILE A 159 2.80 -5.92 -10.87
N PHE A 160 2.46 -5.44 -12.06
CA PHE A 160 3.43 -4.81 -12.95
C PHE A 160 4.12 -3.60 -12.30
N ALA A 161 3.40 -2.78 -11.55
CA ALA A 161 3.97 -1.64 -10.84
C ALA A 161 4.99 -2.08 -9.77
N VAL A 162 4.69 -3.14 -9.01
CA VAL A 162 5.60 -3.69 -7.99
C VAL A 162 6.84 -4.31 -8.65
N VAL A 163 6.68 -5.09 -9.70
CA VAL A 163 7.80 -5.65 -10.45
C VAL A 163 8.70 -4.55 -11.00
N LYS A 164 8.14 -3.53 -11.62
CA LYS A 164 8.89 -2.36 -12.14
C LYS A 164 9.60 -1.59 -11.02
N MET A 165 8.97 -1.48 -9.85
CA MET A 165 9.61 -0.91 -8.65
C MET A 165 10.83 -1.72 -8.24
N ASN A 166 10.72 -3.05 -8.18
CA ASN A 166 11.82 -3.94 -7.79
C ASN A 166 12.99 -3.88 -8.78
N VAL A 167 12.72 -3.83 -10.09
CA VAL A 167 13.76 -3.63 -11.12
C VAL A 167 14.51 -2.31 -10.89
N ARG A 168 13.78 -1.24 -10.57
CA ARG A 168 14.36 0.05 -10.28
C ARG A 168 15.22 0.05 -9.01
N LEU A 169 14.74 -0.58 -7.94
CA LEU A 169 15.50 -0.74 -6.69
C LEU A 169 16.82 -1.49 -6.95
N LYS A 170 16.77 -2.56 -7.75
CA LYS A 170 17.97 -3.30 -8.16
C LYS A 170 18.95 -2.41 -8.92
N ALA A 171 18.47 -1.56 -9.82
CA ALA A 171 19.33 -0.64 -10.57
C ALA A 171 19.98 0.40 -9.65
N ILE A 172 19.27 0.93 -8.65
CA ILE A 172 19.83 1.87 -7.67
C ILE A 172 20.88 1.16 -6.80
N ASP A 173 20.62 -0.07 -6.34
CA ASP A 173 21.60 -0.84 -5.56
C ASP A 173 22.89 -1.09 -6.35
N ALA A 174 22.77 -1.48 -7.63
CA ALA A 174 23.93 -1.69 -8.50
C ALA A 174 24.72 -0.40 -8.76
N LEU A 175 24.04 0.75 -8.87
CA LEU A 175 24.72 2.06 -9.00
C LEU A 175 25.41 2.48 -7.70
N ASN A 176 24.80 2.19 -6.55
CA ASN A 176 25.44 2.42 -5.24
C ASN A 176 26.73 1.63 -5.10
N GLU A 177 26.71 0.33 -5.45
CA GLU A 177 27.89 -0.52 -5.40
C GLU A 177 29.01 0.00 -6.32
N LYS A 178 28.67 0.45 -7.54
CA LYS A 178 29.63 1.07 -8.45
C LYS A 178 30.19 2.39 -7.91
N ILE A 179 29.37 3.24 -7.28
CA ILE A 179 29.81 4.49 -6.65
C ILE A 179 30.78 4.20 -5.51
N HIS A 180 30.47 3.22 -4.65
CA HIS A 180 31.38 2.81 -3.57
C HIS A 180 32.72 2.29 -4.11
N SER A 181 32.68 1.39 -5.08
CA SER A 181 33.91 0.83 -5.67
C SER A 181 34.75 1.88 -6.42
N ALA A 182 34.13 2.91 -7.00
CA ALA A 182 34.83 4.02 -7.62
C ALA A 182 35.44 4.98 -6.58
N SER A 183 34.72 5.20 -5.46
CA SER A 183 35.21 6.03 -4.35
C SER A 183 36.44 5.44 -3.65
N ASP A 184 36.51 4.09 -3.57
CA ASP A 184 37.63 3.38 -2.95
C ASP A 184 38.91 3.39 -3.82
N LYS A 185 38.79 3.72 -5.12
CA LYS A 185 39.91 3.83 -6.06
C LYS A 185 40.27 5.31 -6.27
N ILE A 186 41.01 5.88 -5.32
CA ILE A 186 41.37 7.31 -5.31
C ILE A 186 42.30 7.65 -6.48
N GLY A 187 41.84 8.52 -7.40
CA GLY A 187 42.63 9.16 -8.46
C GLY A 187 41.80 10.21 -9.20
N GLN A 188 42.42 11.31 -9.65
CA GLN A 188 41.75 12.47 -10.24
C GLN A 188 40.84 12.20 -11.46
N GLY A 189 41.02 11.06 -12.17
CA GLY A 189 40.10 10.61 -13.25
C GLY A 189 38.78 9.99 -12.79
N VAL A 190 38.60 9.81 -11.47
CA VAL A 190 37.43 9.15 -10.89
C VAL A 190 36.29 10.11 -10.62
N ALA A 191 36.56 11.41 -10.48
CA ALA A 191 35.55 12.42 -10.15
C ALA A 191 34.47 12.53 -11.23
N ASP A 192 34.83 12.59 -12.50
CA ASP A 192 33.87 12.68 -13.62
C ASP A 192 33.05 11.40 -13.77
N GLY A 193 33.67 10.23 -13.63
CA GLY A 193 32.98 8.95 -13.63
C GLY A 193 32.02 8.80 -12.45
N THR A 194 32.37 9.30 -11.27
CA THR A 194 31.52 9.28 -10.08
C THR A 194 30.32 10.22 -10.25
N LEU A 195 30.52 11.43 -10.80
CA LEU A 195 29.44 12.36 -11.10
C LEU A 195 28.45 11.79 -12.11
N ALA A 196 28.95 11.12 -13.17
CA ALA A 196 28.09 10.44 -14.14
C ALA A 196 27.23 9.34 -13.49
N LEU A 197 27.79 8.53 -12.57
CA LEU A 197 27.06 7.51 -11.82
C LEU A 197 26.02 8.10 -10.85
N ILE A 198 26.36 9.22 -10.19
CA ILE A 198 25.43 9.94 -9.31
C ILE A 198 24.25 10.48 -10.14
N ASN A 199 24.51 11.10 -11.29
CA ASN A 199 23.48 11.60 -12.18
C ASN A 199 22.59 10.47 -12.74
N ALA A 200 23.17 9.35 -13.12
CA ALA A 200 22.42 8.16 -13.55
C ALA A 200 21.52 7.63 -12.43
N LYS A 201 22.02 7.57 -11.19
CA LYS A 201 21.24 7.16 -10.00
C LYS A 201 20.07 8.10 -9.75
N GLU A 202 20.30 9.41 -9.79
CA GLU A 202 19.23 10.41 -9.63
C GLU A 202 18.19 10.33 -10.75
N LYS A 203 18.60 10.07 -11.99
CA LYS A 203 17.69 9.82 -13.11
C LYS A 203 16.81 8.60 -12.85
N VAL A 204 17.38 7.46 -12.44
CA VAL A 204 16.61 6.25 -12.09
C VAL A 204 15.61 6.53 -10.98
N LYS A 205 15.99 7.28 -9.92
CA LYS A 205 15.07 7.68 -8.85
C LYS A 205 13.98 8.63 -9.37
N SER A 206 14.32 9.51 -10.31
CA SER A 206 13.39 10.52 -10.81
C SER A 206 12.26 9.95 -11.65
N GLU A 207 12.49 8.90 -12.37
CA GLU A 207 11.55 8.26 -13.28
C GLU A 207 10.52 7.35 -12.56
N ALA A 208 10.42 7.43 -11.22
CA ALA A 208 9.44 6.65 -10.47
C ALA A 208 8.01 6.92 -10.95
N SER A 209 7.31 5.88 -11.39
CA SER A 209 5.93 5.98 -11.87
C SER A 209 4.98 6.44 -10.77
N ILE A 210 3.82 7.00 -11.15
CA ILE A 210 2.76 7.39 -10.21
C ILE A 210 2.38 6.21 -9.30
N PHE A 211 2.27 5.01 -9.85
CA PHE A 211 1.96 3.79 -9.09
C PHE A 211 3.05 3.44 -8.07
N THR A 212 4.34 3.56 -8.43
CA THR A 212 5.45 3.34 -7.49
C THR A 212 5.40 4.37 -6.35
N LYS A 213 5.17 5.64 -6.67
CA LYS A 213 5.05 6.73 -5.68
C LYS A 213 3.89 6.44 -4.72
N ARG A 214 2.73 6.00 -5.25
CA ARG A 214 1.57 5.62 -4.45
C ARG A 214 1.89 4.45 -3.50
N LEU A 215 2.48 3.36 -4.01
CA LEU A 215 2.80 2.18 -3.20
C LEU A 215 3.77 2.52 -2.05
N VAL A 216 4.83 3.27 -2.33
CA VAL A 216 5.79 3.69 -1.29
C VAL A 216 5.12 4.59 -0.24
N ALA A 217 4.18 5.44 -0.65
CA ALA A 217 3.43 6.30 0.27
C ALA A 217 2.38 5.51 1.08
N ALA A 218 1.73 4.51 0.47
CA ALA A 218 0.72 3.68 1.10
C ALA A 218 1.30 2.78 2.22
N PHE A 219 2.53 2.33 2.03
CA PHE A 219 3.20 1.40 2.95
C PHE A 219 4.50 2.00 3.50
N PRO A 220 4.43 2.98 4.42
CA PRO A 220 5.61 3.65 4.96
C PRO A 220 6.54 2.71 5.74
N ASP A 221 5.99 1.64 6.32
CA ASP A 221 6.73 0.64 7.10
C ASP A 221 7.23 -0.54 6.24
N MET A 222 7.00 -0.51 4.91
CA MET A 222 7.47 -1.54 4.00
C MET A 222 9.00 -1.68 4.06
N LYS A 223 9.48 -2.91 4.21
CA LYS A 223 10.91 -3.24 4.27
C LYS A 223 11.27 -4.21 3.14
N SER A 224 12.51 -4.17 2.68
CA SER A 224 13.05 -5.16 1.76
C SER A 224 14.36 -5.72 2.29
N LYS A 225 14.46 -7.06 2.35
CA LYS A 225 15.71 -7.73 2.67
C LYS A 225 16.65 -7.78 1.47
N LYS A 226 16.08 -7.70 0.26
CA LYS A 226 16.82 -7.82 -1.00
C LYS A 226 17.32 -6.47 -1.53
N TYR A 227 16.55 -5.40 -1.36
CA TYR A 227 16.83 -4.08 -1.92
C TYR A 227 17.14 -3.08 -0.81
N ARG A 228 18.42 -2.68 -0.69
CA ARG A 228 18.89 -1.71 0.33
C ARG A 228 18.43 -0.29 0.00
N SER A 229 18.28 0.04 -1.27
CA SER A 229 17.91 1.36 -1.78
C SER A 229 16.43 1.74 -1.60
N LEU A 230 15.58 0.87 -1.02
CA LEU A 230 14.17 1.19 -0.79
C LEU A 230 13.99 2.46 0.07
N ASN A 231 14.80 2.61 1.11
CA ASN A 231 14.76 3.80 1.96
C ASN A 231 15.21 5.05 1.21
N GLU A 232 16.26 4.98 0.40
CA GLU A 232 16.73 6.09 -0.43
C GLU A 232 15.66 6.54 -1.44
N LEU A 233 14.97 5.57 -2.08
CA LEU A 233 13.86 5.88 -2.97
C LEU A 233 12.74 6.61 -2.22
N ARG A 234 12.38 6.14 -1.01
CA ARG A 234 11.35 6.77 -0.17
C ARG A 234 11.70 8.20 0.19
N GLU A 235 12.92 8.46 0.63
CA GLU A 235 13.38 9.79 1.00
C GLU A 235 13.42 10.74 -0.22
N SER A 236 13.88 10.26 -1.38
CA SER A 236 13.90 11.06 -2.60
C SER A 236 12.48 11.46 -3.05
N LEU A 237 11.51 10.57 -2.89
CA LEU A 237 10.11 10.87 -3.20
C LEU A 237 9.50 11.86 -2.20
N LYS A 238 9.90 11.82 -0.93
CA LYS A 238 9.46 12.75 0.11
C LYS A 238 10.00 14.16 -0.17
N LYS A 239 11.31 14.33 -0.38
CA LYS A 239 11.95 15.60 -0.68
C LYS A 239 11.35 16.28 -1.92
N ARG A 240 11.04 15.52 -2.97
CA ARG A 240 10.37 16.06 -4.17
C ARG A 240 8.96 16.55 -3.89
N LYS A 241 8.22 15.88 -3.01
CA LYS A 241 6.88 16.33 -2.64
C LYS A 241 6.96 17.65 -1.86
N GLU A 242 7.91 17.78 -0.94
CA GLU A 242 8.15 19.00 -0.17
C GLU A 242 8.51 20.18 -1.10
N LYS A 243 9.43 19.97 -2.05
CA LYS A 243 9.82 20.98 -3.02
C LYS A 243 8.67 21.45 -3.94
N ASN A 244 7.75 20.55 -4.28
CA ASN A 244 6.58 20.89 -5.11
C ASN A 244 5.43 21.52 -4.30
N THR A 245 5.51 21.54 -2.96
CA THR A 245 4.52 22.15 -2.05
C THR A 245 4.99 23.49 -1.47
N GLU A 246 6.26 23.85 -1.60
CA GLU A 246 6.70 25.21 -1.29
C GLU A 246 6.13 26.16 -2.36
N PRO A 247 5.31 27.17 -1.97
CA PRO A 247 4.89 28.21 -2.90
C PRO A 247 6.16 28.90 -3.40
N ALA A 248 6.24 29.14 -4.73
CA ALA A 248 7.30 29.95 -5.31
C ALA A 248 7.37 31.25 -4.50
N ALA A 249 8.47 31.46 -3.81
CA ALA A 249 8.74 32.72 -3.15
C ALA A 249 8.62 33.78 -4.24
N ILE A 250 7.66 34.69 -4.09
CA ILE A 250 7.49 35.84 -4.94
C ILE A 250 8.80 36.61 -4.83
N GLU A 251 9.59 36.55 -5.88
CA GLU A 251 10.73 37.43 -6.08
C GLU A 251 10.15 38.83 -6.23
N ASN A 252 9.98 39.53 -5.10
CA ASN A 252 9.72 40.97 -5.12
C ASN A 252 10.95 41.62 -5.70
N ILE A 253 10.90 41.85 -7.00
CA ILE A 253 11.79 42.80 -7.69
C ILE A 253 11.40 44.16 -7.13
N ASP A 254 12.16 44.60 -6.17
CA ASP A 254 12.19 46.01 -5.72
C ASP A 254 12.74 46.83 -6.90
N ASN A 255 11.84 47.29 -7.74
CA ASN A 255 12.13 48.33 -8.72
C ASN A 255 12.23 49.66 -7.96
N GLY A 256 13.39 49.91 -7.44
CA GLY A 256 13.76 51.26 -7.00
C GLY A 256 13.63 52.24 -8.17
N ASP A 257 12.51 52.92 -8.20
CA ASP A 257 12.35 54.13 -9.04
C ASP A 257 13.03 55.28 -8.33
N GLY A 258 14.23 55.58 -8.80
CA GLY A 258 14.92 56.83 -8.49
C GLY A 258 14.53 57.88 -9.52
N SER A 259 13.69 58.82 -9.17
CA SER A 259 13.53 60.05 -9.95
C SER A 259 13.55 61.25 -9.02
N ASP A 260 14.64 61.93 -9.10
CA ASP A 260 14.82 63.39 -9.07
C ASP A 260 13.63 64.28 -8.70
N ALA A 261 13.84 65.12 -7.72
CA ALA A 261 13.28 66.47 -7.72
C ALA A 261 14.25 67.41 -7.03
N GLN A 262 15.06 68.10 -7.86
CA GLN A 262 15.62 69.37 -7.54
C GLN A 262 14.49 70.41 -7.51
N ASN A 263 14.78 71.49 -6.75
CA ASN A 263 14.23 72.87 -6.75
C ASN A 263 13.00 73.12 -5.85
N ALA A 264 13.27 73.81 -4.78
CA ALA A 264 13.08 75.23 -4.42
C ALA A 264 13.24 75.41 -2.89
#